data_04ca90323b64bac31c211113c996e89f
#
_entry.id   04ca90323b64bac31c211113c996e89f
#
_cell.length_a   1.000
_cell.length_b   1.000
_cell.length_c   1.000
_cell.angle_alpha   90.00
_cell.angle_beta   90.00
_cell.angle_gamma   90.00
#
_symmetry.space_group_name_H-M   'P 1'
#
loop_
_entity.id
_entity.type
_entity.pdbx_description
1 polymer ?
#
loop_
_entity_poly.entity_id
_entity_poly.type
_entity_poly.pdbx_seq_one_letter_code
_entity_poly.pdbx_strand_id
1 'polypeptide(L)'
;MRRRDGFTLVETLVAFAVLALAMSQLMTALSGAAQNESRADFYLRASREGQSQLDALGVEGRIERGETNGSYEDGLLWDLKVEPYLTVKSPMRTGEVVSFWAHLTIRRPGLQEVARQSLTLTTLKIVTISEPTQ
;
A
#
# COMPACT_ATOMS: atom_id res chain seq x y z
N MET A 1 -37.47 -52.30 29.47
CA MET A 1 -35.98 -52.34 29.55
C MET A 1 -35.44 -51.37 28.48
N ARG A 2 -34.88 -50.23 28.87
CA ARG A 2 -34.17 -49.36 27.94
C ARG A 2 -32.79 -49.95 27.69
N ARG A 3 -32.49 -50.35 26.45
CA ARG A 3 -31.12 -50.69 26.02
C ARG A 3 -30.28 -49.41 26.14
N ARG A 4 -29.27 -49.44 26.98
CA ARG A 4 -28.19 -48.46 26.99
C ARG A 4 -27.22 -48.92 25.92
N ASP A 5 -27.37 -48.37 24.71
CA ASP A 5 -26.39 -48.54 23.66
C ASP A 5 -25.14 -47.72 24.07
N GLY A 6 -24.10 -48.43 24.43
CA GLY A 6 -22.81 -47.79 24.77
C GLY A 6 -22.12 -47.30 23.48
N PHE A 7 -21.46 -46.15 23.52
CA PHE A 7 -20.61 -45.66 22.46
C PHE A 7 -19.58 -46.71 22.05
N THR A 8 -19.50 -46.99 20.76
CA THR A 8 -18.47 -47.89 20.25
C THR A 8 -17.13 -47.15 20.15
N LEU A 9 -16.01 -47.88 20.34
CA LEU A 9 -14.66 -47.30 20.23
C LEU A 9 -14.41 -46.66 18.86
N VAL A 10 -15.02 -47.20 17.80
CA VAL A 10 -14.95 -46.66 16.45
C VAL A 10 -15.68 -45.32 16.34
N GLU A 11 -16.82 -45.16 16.99
CA GLU A 11 -17.60 -43.92 16.99
C GLU A 11 -16.85 -42.76 17.67
N THR A 12 -16.16 -43.05 18.77
CA THR A 12 -15.28 -42.08 19.43
C THR A 12 -14.07 -41.68 18.55
N LEU A 13 -13.45 -42.66 17.88
CA LEU A 13 -12.36 -42.40 16.93
C LEU A 13 -12.80 -41.50 15.76
N VAL A 14 -13.96 -41.79 15.17
CA VAL A 14 -14.52 -40.98 14.08
C VAL A 14 -14.84 -39.57 14.58
N ALA A 15 -15.43 -39.44 15.77
CA ALA A 15 -15.72 -38.12 16.34
C ALA A 15 -14.44 -37.29 16.57
N PHE A 16 -13.37 -37.90 17.07
CA PHE A 16 -12.07 -37.22 17.20
C PHE A 16 -11.45 -36.86 15.88
N ALA A 17 -11.56 -37.72 14.86
CA ALA A 17 -11.06 -37.39 13.50
C ALA A 17 -11.80 -36.19 12.88
N VAL A 18 -13.12 -36.15 13.02
CA VAL A 18 -13.93 -35.01 12.53
C VAL A 18 -13.57 -33.72 13.30
N LEU A 19 -13.42 -33.82 14.63
CA LEU A 19 -13.02 -32.67 15.44
C LEU A 19 -11.64 -32.14 15.06
N ALA A 20 -10.67 -33.02 14.83
CA ALA A 20 -9.32 -32.64 14.41
C ALA A 20 -9.32 -31.95 13.04
N LEU A 21 -10.11 -32.45 12.09
CA LEU A 21 -10.29 -31.82 10.80
C LEU A 21 -10.95 -30.42 10.92
N ALA A 22 -11.98 -30.29 11.73
CA ALA A 22 -12.65 -29.02 11.99
C ALA A 22 -11.70 -27.99 12.61
N MET A 23 -10.90 -28.38 13.59
CA MET A 23 -9.89 -27.52 14.20
C MET A 23 -8.81 -27.10 13.20
N SER A 24 -8.33 -28.00 12.34
CA SER A 24 -7.35 -27.70 11.29
C SER A 24 -7.87 -26.64 10.34
N GLN A 25 -9.12 -26.75 9.90
CA GLN A 25 -9.75 -25.76 9.02
C GLN A 25 -9.90 -24.40 9.70
N LEU A 26 -10.28 -24.39 10.98
CA LEU A 26 -10.40 -23.16 11.77
C LEU A 26 -9.04 -22.45 11.90
N MET A 27 -7.97 -23.16 12.17
CA MET A 27 -6.61 -22.60 12.25
C MET A 27 -6.14 -22.02 10.92
N THR A 28 -6.45 -22.70 9.81
CA THR A 28 -6.15 -22.20 8.46
C THR A 28 -6.91 -20.90 8.15
N ALA A 29 -8.19 -20.86 8.48
CA ALA A 29 -9.02 -19.65 8.29
C ALA A 29 -8.51 -18.48 9.14
N LEU A 30 -8.14 -18.72 10.39
CA LEU A 30 -7.62 -17.69 11.29
C LEU A 30 -6.27 -17.13 10.80
N SER A 31 -5.38 -17.99 10.33
CA SER A 31 -4.09 -17.56 9.76
C SER A 31 -4.27 -16.71 8.50
N GLY A 32 -5.23 -17.06 7.64
CA GLY A 32 -5.57 -16.26 6.47
C GLY A 32 -6.13 -14.88 6.83
N ALA A 33 -6.99 -14.81 7.85
CA ALA A 33 -7.55 -13.55 8.33
C ALA A 33 -6.45 -12.60 8.85
N ALA A 34 -5.52 -13.09 9.66
CA ALA A 34 -4.41 -12.29 10.18
C ALA A 34 -3.49 -11.75 9.07
N GLN A 35 -3.22 -12.54 8.03
CA GLN A 35 -2.45 -12.08 6.87
C GLN A 35 -3.17 -10.99 6.09
N ASN A 36 -4.49 -11.12 5.90
CA ASN A 36 -5.30 -10.11 5.20
C ASN A 36 -5.37 -8.80 6.00
N GLU A 37 -5.49 -8.87 7.31
CA GLU A 37 -5.45 -7.70 8.19
C GLU A 37 -4.11 -6.95 8.07
N SER A 38 -2.99 -7.67 8.12
CA SER A 38 -1.65 -7.08 7.95
C SER A 38 -1.46 -6.41 6.59
N ARG A 39 -2.04 -6.98 5.53
CA ARG A 39 -2.01 -6.37 4.18
C ARG A 39 -2.87 -5.12 4.12
N ALA A 40 -4.10 -5.18 4.64
CA ALA A 40 -5.02 -4.04 4.65
C ALA A 40 -4.42 -2.86 5.43
N ASP A 41 -3.82 -3.11 6.59
CA ASP A 41 -3.14 -2.11 7.40
C ASP A 41 -1.97 -1.43 6.63
N PHE A 42 -1.15 -2.22 5.92
CA PHE A 42 -0.11 -1.65 5.06
C PHE A 42 -0.68 -0.72 3.99
N TYR A 43 -1.69 -1.16 3.24
CA TYR A 43 -2.25 -0.34 2.16
C TYR A 43 -2.93 0.92 2.68
N LEU A 44 -3.59 0.86 3.82
CA LEU A 44 -4.21 2.04 4.45
C LEU A 44 -3.16 3.08 4.86
N ARG A 45 -2.08 2.65 5.52
CA ARG A 45 -1.00 3.55 5.93
C ARG A 45 -0.25 4.10 4.72
N ALA A 46 0.20 3.24 3.81
CA ALA A 46 0.91 3.64 2.61
C ALA A 46 0.08 4.62 1.75
N SER A 47 -1.23 4.40 1.63
CA SER A 47 -2.11 5.30 0.89
C SER A 47 -2.22 6.67 1.55
N ARG A 48 -2.37 6.73 2.88
CA ARG A 48 -2.47 7.99 3.61
C ARG A 48 -1.19 8.81 3.52
N GLU A 49 -0.06 8.20 3.86
CA GLU A 49 1.25 8.87 3.81
C GLU A 49 1.60 9.30 2.39
N GLY A 50 1.36 8.42 1.41
CA GLY A 50 1.65 8.71 0.02
C GLY A 50 0.78 9.82 -0.58
N GLN A 51 -0.50 9.86 -0.25
CA GLN A 51 -1.38 10.95 -0.68
C GLN A 51 -0.94 12.27 -0.06
N SER A 52 -0.67 12.29 1.24
CA SER A 52 -0.18 13.48 1.94
C SER A 52 1.11 14.03 1.32
N GLN A 53 2.07 13.15 1.02
CA GLN A 53 3.34 13.53 0.38
C GLN A 53 3.13 14.06 -1.04
N LEU A 54 2.29 13.40 -1.83
CA LEU A 54 1.98 13.86 -3.17
C LEU A 54 1.20 15.19 -3.16
N ASP A 55 0.32 15.42 -2.19
CA ASP A 55 -0.42 16.68 -2.06
C ASP A 55 0.50 17.83 -1.67
N ALA A 56 1.47 17.60 -0.81
CA ALA A 56 2.49 18.58 -0.43
C ALA A 56 3.45 18.92 -1.59
N LEU A 57 3.61 18.02 -2.56
CA LEU A 57 4.52 18.21 -3.69
C LEU A 57 4.10 19.43 -4.54
N GLY A 58 4.97 20.44 -4.60
CA GLY A 58 4.75 21.68 -5.34
C GLY A 58 3.99 22.77 -4.57
N VAL A 59 3.59 22.52 -3.31
CA VAL A 59 2.97 23.51 -2.41
C VAL A 59 4.04 24.26 -1.63
N GLU A 60 5.00 23.57 -1.06
CA GLU A 60 6.05 24.15 -0.21
C GLU A 60 7.30 24.60 -0.98
N GLY A 61 7.37 24.34 -2.30
CA GLY A 61 8.54 24.67 -3.09
C GLY A 61 8.43 24.29 -4.56
N ARG A 62 9.55 24.49 -5.28
CA ARG A 62 9.67 24.06 -6.67
C ARG A 62 9.65 22.53 -6.76
N ILE A 63 8.91 22.02 -7.74
CA ILE A 63 8.99 20.59 -8.07
C ILE A 63 10.35 20.36 -8.75
N GLU A 64 11.22 19.60 -8.06
CA GLU A 64 12.50 19.20 -8.61
C GLU A 64 12.33 17.90 -9.41
N ARG A 65 12.99 17.85 -10.57
CA ARG A 65 13.03 16.66 -11.42
C ARG A 65 14.02 15.66 -10.85
N GLY A 66 13.73 14.37 -10.96
CA GLY A 66 14.64 13.31 -10.55
C GLY A 66 14.00 12.31 -9.63
N GLU A 67 14.86 11.56 -8.96
CA GLU A 67 14.48 10.52 -8.02
C GLU A 67 14.94 10.90 -6.62
N THR A 68 14.02 10.84 -5.67
CA THR A 68 14.28 11.03 -4.25
C THR A 68 13.71 9.85 -3.48
N ASN A 69 14.33 9.50 -2.36
CA ASN A 69 13.89 8.41 -1.52
C ASN A 69 14.04 8.75 -0.04
N GLY A 70 13.34 8.01 0.79
CA GLY A 70 13.40 8.20 2.23
C GLY A 70 12.59 7.17 2.98
N SER A 71 12.30 7.48 4.24
CA SER A 71 11.46 6.68 5.10
C SER A 71 10.46 7.54 5.85
N TYR A 72 9.26 7.00 6.07
CA TYR A 72 8.27 7.60 6.97
C TYR A 72 8.57 7.25 8.42
N GLU A 73 7.95 7.95 9.36
CA GLU A 73 8.12 7.72 10.81
C GLU A 73 7.72 6.30 11.24
N ASP A 74 6.77 5.71 10.53
CA ASP A 74 6.30 4.33 10.76
C ASP A 74 7.22 3.26 10.15
N GLY A 75 8.36 3.66 9.54
CA GLY A 75 9.37 2.79 8.97
C GLY A 75 9.09 2.31 7.55
N LEU A 76 8.01 2.74 6.90
CA LEU A 76 7.80 2.47 5.48
C LEU A 76 8.83 3.23 4.64
N LEU A 77 9.36 2.59 3.61
CA LEU A 77 10.30 3.20 2.66
C LEU A 77 9.54 3.74 1.47
N TRP A 78 9.98 4.87 0.95
CA TRP A 78 9.40 5.48 -0.23
C TRP A 78 10.46 5.89 -1.26
N ASP A 79 10.09 5.77 -2.53
CA ASP A 79 10.85 6.23 -3.69
C ASP A 79 9.91 7.12 -4.52
N LEU A 80 10.27 8.37 -4.71
CA LEU A 80 9.53 9.35 -5.52
C LEU A 80 10.33 9.65 -6.78
N LYS A 81 9.71 9.44 -7.93
CA LYS A 81 10.23 9.79 -9.25
C LYS A 81 9.38 10.88 -9.88
N VAL A 82 10.01 12.00 -10.26
CA VAL A 82 9.36 13.13 -10.92
C VAL A 82 9.91 13.31 -12.32
N GLU A 83 9.04 13.18 -13.30
CA GLU A 83 9.39 13.30 -14.72
C GLU A 83 8.61 14.45 -15.39
N PRO A 84 9.25 15.31 -16.19
CA PRO A 84 8.55 16.33 -16.94
C PRO A 84 7.65 15.67 -18.01
N TYR A 85 6.44 16.18 -18.16
CA TYR A 85 5.51 15.67 -19.15
C TYR A 85 5.31 16.67 -20.30
N LEU A 86 4.82 17.87 -19.99
CA LEU A 86 4.49 18.86 -20.99
C LEU A 86 4.78 20.27 -20.46
N THR A 87 5.33 21.12 -21.32
CA THR A 87 5.49 22.54 -21.06
C THR A 87 4.71 23.31 -22.10
N VAL A 88 3.78 24.18 -21.68
CA VAL A 88 2.97 25.00 -22.54
C VAL A 88 3.19 26.47 -22.20
N LYS A 89 3.59 27.28 -23.19
CA LYS A 89 3.65 28.74 -23.04
C LYS A 89 2.25 29.29 -23.08
N SER A 90 1.85 30.04 -22.07
CA SER A 90 0.55 30.69 -22.05
C SER A 90 0.54 31.89 -23.00
N PRO A 91 -0.34 31.94 -24.02
CA PRO A 91 -0.42 33.11 -24.92
C PRO A 91 -1.05 34.37 -24.27
N MET A 92 -1.70 34.21 -23.11
CA MET A 92 -2.44 35.27 -22.42
C MET A 92 -1.83 35.72 -21.08
N ARG A 93 -0.82 35.04 -20.58
CA ARG A 93 -0.16 35.36 -19.29
C ARG A 93 1.34 35.21 -19.43
N THR A 94 2.08 36.10 -18.78
CA THR A 94 3.54 36.00 -18.64
C THR A 94 3.85 34.83 -17.74
N GLY A 95 4.08 33.64 -18.32
CA GLY A 95 4.39 32.43 -17.56
C GLY A 95 4.27 31.16 -18.40
N GLU A 96 4.98 30.14 -17.96
CA GLU A 96 4.91 28.80 -18.54
C GLU A 96 4.11 27.86 -17.61
N VAL A 97 3.24 27.07 -18.21
CA VAL A 97 2.56 25.99 -17.50
C VAL A 97 3.36 24.70 -17.73
N VAL A 98 3.90 24.15 -16.67
CA VAL A 98 4.69 22.91 -16.72
C VAL A 98 3.94 21.82 -15.97
N SER A 99 3.86 20.66 -16.59
CA SER A 99 3.28 19.48 -15.97
C SER A 99 4.33 18.41 -15.75
N PHE A 100 4.18 17.68 -14.64
CA PHE A 100 5.07 16.62 -14.21
C PHE A 100 4.28 15.37 -13.84
N TRP A 101 4.77 14.22 -14.26
CA TRP A 101 4.37 12.96 -13.66
C TRP A 101 5.14 12.72 -12.37
N ALA A 102 4.43 12.44 -11.30
CA ALA A 102 5.01 12.02 -10.03
C ALA A 102 4.58 10.57 -9.74
N HIS A 103 5.56 9.70 -9.64
CA HIS A 103 5.40 8.29 -9.30
C HIS A 103 5.99 8.04 -7.92
N LEU A 104 5.15 7.74 -6.95
CA LEU A 104 5.55 7.46 -5.59
C LEU A 104 5.34 5.98 -5.30
N THR A 105 6.41 5.26 -5.02
CA THR A 105 6.38 3.84 -4.64
C THR A 105 6.71 3.70 -3.17
N ILE A 106 5.79 3.11 -2.40
CA ILE A 106 5.93 2.88 -0.97
C ILE A 106 6.04 1.38 -0.74
N ARG A 107 6.99 0.96 0.11
CA ARG A 107 7.28 -0.44 0.39
C ARG A 107 7.56 -0.69 1.86
N ARG A 108 7.27 -1.90 2.32
CA ARG A 108 7.64 -2.35 3.66
C ARG A 108 9.09 -2.86 3.66
N PRO A 109 9.97 -2.41 4.58
CA PRO A 109 11.34 -2.92 4.67
C PRO A 109 11.37 -4.37 5.17
N GLY A 110 12.43 -5.11 4.82
CA GLY A 110 12.80 -6.38 5.45
C GLY A 110 12.07 -7.63 5.00
N LEU A 111 11.12 -7.56 4.07
CA LEU A 111 10.48 -8.75 3.50
C LEU A 111 11.30 -9.27 2.29
N GLN A 112 11.45 -10.61 2.21
CA GLN A 112 12.04 -11.25 1.03
C GLN A 112 11.25 -10.90 -0.22
N GLU A 113 11.90 -10.92 -1.37
CA GLU A 113 11.40 -10.43 -2.66
C GLU A 113 10.01 -10.96 -3.07
N VAL A 114 9.68 -12.17 -2.66
CA VAL A 114 8.39 -12.84 -2.94
C VAL A 114 7.21 -12.28 -2.12
N ALA A 115 7.48 -11.59 -1.00
CA ALA A 115 6.45 -11.06 -0.10
C ALA A 115 6.47 -9.52 -0.02
N ARG A 116 7.14 -8.84 -0.95
CA ARG A 116 7.21 -7.37 -0.96
C ARG A 116 5.83 -6.77 -1.15
N GLN A 117 5.31 -6.20 -0.08
CA GLN A 117 4.14 -5.34 -0.16
C GLN A 117 4.60 -3.98 -0.65
N SER A 118 4.10 -3.56 -1.80
CA SER A 118 4.36 -2.23 -2.36
C SER A 118 3.08 -1.61 -2.88
N LEU A 119 3.00 -0.29 -2.77
CA LEU A 119 1.94 0.53 -3.33
C LEU A 119 2.59 1.61 -4.19
N THR A 120 2.16 1.73 -5.43
CA THR A 120 2.59 2.83 -6.30
C THR A 120 1.41 3.77 -6.54
N LEU A 121 1.60 5.04 -6.22
CA LEU A 121 0.68 6.13 -6.50
C LEU A 121 1.26 6.98 -7.62
N THR A 122 0.42 7.36 -8.57
CA THR A 122 0.83 8.19 -9.70
C THR A 122 -0.11 9.39 -9.82
N THR A 123 0.45 10.58 -9.94
CA THR A 123 -0.32 11.81 -10.12
C THR A 123 0.33 12.70 -11.16
N LEU A 124 -0.48 13.54 -11.82
CA LEU A 124 -0.02 14.60 -12.69
C LEU A 124 -0.09 15.93 -11.93
N LYS A 125 1.05 16.58 -11.75
CA LYS A 125 1.14 17.90 -11.13
C LYS A 125 1.28 18.95 -12.22
N ILE A 126 0.50 20.03 -12.10
CA ILE A 126 0.53 21.18 -13.02
C ILE A 126 0.96 22.40 -12.22
N VAL A 127 2.03 23.03 -12.64
CA VAL A 127 2.59 24.21 -11.96
C VAL A 127 2.72 25.34 -12.96
N THR A 128 2.31 26.54 -12.58
CA THR A 128 2.55 27.74 -13.35
C THR A 128 3.84 28.39 -12.85
N ILE A 129 4.82 28.53 -13.73
CA ILE A 129 6.07 29.25 -13.45
C ILE A 129 5.89 30.64 -14.01
N SER A 130 5.71 31.65 -13.14
CA SER A 130 5.80 33.04 -13.52
C SER A 130 7.27 33.48 -13.50
N GLU A 131 7.77 34.11 -14.57
CA GLU A 131 9.08 34.73 -14.51
C GLU A 131 9.07 35.83 -13.43
N PRO A 132 10.11 35.89 -12.58
CA PRO A 132 10.25 37.01 -11.66
C PRO A 132 10.39 38.28 -12.46
N THR A 133 9.48 39.22 -12.26
CA THR A 133 9.58 40.57 -12.79
C THR A 133 10.86 41.19 -12.23
N GLN A 134 11.81 41.53 -13.12
CA GLN A 134 12.99 42.34 -12.78
C GLN A 134 12.58 43.75 -12.44
#